data_3667a62e202f80e9f7e2afca7f77cc5e
#
_entry.id   3667a62e202f80e9f7e2afca7f77cc5e
#
_cell.length_a   1.000
_cell.length_b   1.000
_cell.length_c   1.000
_cell.angle_alpha   90.00
_cell.angle_beta   90.00
_cell.angle_gamma   90.00
#
_symmetry.space_group_name_H-M   'P 1'
#
loop_
_entity.id
_entity.type
_entity.pdbx_description
1 polymer ?
#
loop_
_entity_poly.entity_id
_entity_poly.type
_entity_poly.pdbx_seq_one_letter_code
_entity_poly.pdbx_strand_id
1 'polypeptide(L)'
;MLKNNLKIMEKXLESEEIMNXXRSYSISEGALMRLFSILWLVLLPSTALAAGPLSSSESPQAXRFSAAQAPNFAAMTDVRLKKRSFFEYLAPFVITANNXVRAERSFLLNAESKLIAGXXLTRXEADRXRSIADHYRRRGSAMTMINIDSISELLTRVDTIPLSLALAQAANESGWGTSRFARKANNYFGIWCYQXGCGLKPAQRDPGLTHXVKKFADVGDNIADYLHNINTNPAYSTLRDLRATLRDANAPLRGVLLAEGLLAYSSRGAAYVQAIQQLIISNXLEQQSLXLAALARR
;
A
#
# COMPACT_ATOMS: atom_id res chain seq x y z
N MET A 1 2.73 -23.03 13.39
CA MET A 1 2.70 -22.02 12.32
C MET A 1 2.13 -22.56 11.01
N LEU A 2 2.67 -23.63 10.43
CA LEU A 2 2.18 -24.20 9.14
C LEU A 2 0.67 -24.51 9.13
N LYS A 3 0.10 -25.09 10.20
CA LYS A 3 -1.34 -25.44 10.26
C LYS A 3 -2.27 -24.22 10.25
N ASN A 4 -1.84 -23.08 10.81
CA ASN A 4 -2.62 -21.85 10.79
C ASN A 4 -2.56 -21.17 9.42
N ASN A 5 -1.42 -21.25 8.74
CA ASN A 5 -1.26 -20.72 7.39
C ASN A 5 -2.11 -21.50 6.37
N LEU A 6 -2.18 -22.84 6.53
CA LEU A 6 -3.05 -23.68 5.69
C LEU A 6 -4.52 -23.29 5.85
N LYS A 7 -4.98 -23.06 7.07
CA LYS A 7 -6.37 -22.70 7.38
C LYS A 7 -6.75 -21.30 6.82
N ILE A 8 -5.76 -20.40 6.74
CA ILE A 8 -5.95 -19.06 6.12
C ILE A 8 -6.02 -19.21 4.59
N MET A 9 -5.21 -20.09 4.01
CA MET A 9 -5.27 -20.42 2.57
C MET A 9 -6.59 -21.11 2.20
N GLU A 10 -7.08 -22.02 3.01
CA GLU A 10 -8.38 -22.68 2.81
C GLU A 10 -9.54 -21.67 2.83
N LYS A 11 -9.54 -20.80 3.79
CA LYS A 11 -10.53 -19.69 3.82
C LYS A 11 -10.47 -18.78 2.60
N UNK A 12 -9.43 -18.79 2.12
CA UNK A 12 -9.28 -18.03 1.07
C UNK A 12 -9.80 -18.63 -0.11
N LEU A 13 -9.56 -19.76 -0.28
CA LEU A 13 -10.08 -20.51 -1.43
C LEU A 13 -11.62 -20.57 -1.38
N GLU A 14 -12.17 -20.80 -0.21
CA GLU A 14 -13.62 -20.74 0.01
C GLU A 14 -14.23 -19.38 -0.36
N SER A 15 -13.53 -18.30 -0.09
CA SER A 15 -14.00 -16.96 -0.45
C SER A 15 -13.93 -16.69 -1.97
N GLU A 16 -13.00 -17.32 -2.67
CA GLU A 16 -12.93 -17.28 -4.15
C GLU A 16 -14.05 -18.11 -4.79
N GLU A 17 -14.36 -19.27 -4.22
CA GLU A 17 -15.49 -20.09 -4.68
C GLU A 17 -16.82 -19.34 -4.53
N ILE A 18 -17.03 -18.68 -3.39
CA ILE A 18 -18.21 -17.83 -3.14
C ILE A 18 -18.24 -16.64 -4.11
N MET A 19 -17.09 -16.04 -4.43
CA MET A 19 -16.99 -14.94 -5.40
C MET A 19 -17.21 -15.42 -6.84
N ASN A 20 -16.77 -16.59 -7.19
CA ASN A 20 -17.04 -17.21 -8.49
C ASN A 20 -18.49 -17.65 -8.63
N UNK A 21 -18.93 -17.97 -7.65
CA UNK A 21 -20.26 -18.22 -7.61
C UNK A 21 -21.07 -17.02 -7.84
N UNK A 22 -20.66 -16.19 -7.46
CA UNK A 22 -21.25 -14.97 -7.62
C UNK A 22 -21.15 -14.48 -8.99
N ARG A 23 -20.10 -14.61 -9.61
CA ARG A 23 -19.87 -14.25 -11.01
C ARG A 23 -20.72 -15.06 -12.00
N SER A 24 -20.95 -16.31 -11.74
CA SER A 24 -21.74 -17.16 -12.62
C SER A 24 -23.23 -16.83 -12.64
N TYR A 25 -23.73 -16.14 -11.63
CA TYR A 25 -25.14 -15.70 -11.58
C TYR A 25 -25.44 -14.41 -12.34
N SER A 26 -24.39 -13.67 -12.75
CA SER A 26 -24.54 -12.38 -13.44
C SER A 26 -24.39 -12.44 -14.97
N ILE A 27 -24.11 -13.63 -15.52
CA ILE A 27 -23.92 -13.79 -16.98
C ILE A 27 -24.99 -14.73 -17.52
N SER A 28 -26.25 -14.27 -17.53
CA SER A 28 -27.28 -14.85 -18.38
C SER A 28 -28.26 -13.77 -18.83
N GLU A 29 -27.81 -12.94 -19.73
CA GLU A 29 -28.69 -12.25 -20.71
C GLU A 29 -27.81 -11.44 -21.65
N GLY A 30 -27.84 -11.80 -22.91
CA GLY A 30 -27.22 -11.02 -24.00
C GLY A 30 -26.34 -11.83 -24.94
N ALA A 31 -26.96 -12.78 -25.65
CA ALA A 31 -26.27 -13.51 -26.71
C ALA A 31 -26.34 -12.77 -28.04
N LEU A 32 -25.34 -13.05 -28.83
CA LEU A 32 -25.26 -12.91 -30.33
C LEU A 32 -25.26 -11.50 -30.92
N MET A 33 -24.20 -11.12 -31.55
CA MET A 33 -24.16 -10.90 -33.00
C MET A 33 -22.78 -10.49 -33.55
N ARG A 34 -22.33 -11.34 -34.43
CA ARG A 34 -21.71 -11.12 -35.77
C ARG A 34 -20.31 -10.54 -35.92
N LEU A 35 -19.45 -11.43 -36.40
CA LEU A 35 -18.24 -11.25 -37.20
C LEU A 35 -18.48 -10.38 -38.46
N PHE A 36 -17.62 -9.40 -38.68
CA PHE A 36 -17.26 -9.01 -40.05
C PHE A 36 -15.87 -8.37 -40.08
N SER A 37 -15.00 -9.02 -40.83
CA SER A 37 -13.65 -8.55 -41.18
C SER A 37 -13.74 -7.47 -42.25
N ILE A 38 -13.01 -6.38 -42.11
CA ILE A 38 -12.57 -5.56 -43.24
C ILE A 38 -11.13 -5.08 -42.99
N LEU A 39 -10.24 -5.57 -43.82
CA LEU A 39 -8.85 -5.19 -43.92
C LEU A 39 -8.73 -3.95 -44.82
N TRP A 40 -8.30 -2.81 -44.27
CA TRP A 40 -7.90 -1.65 -45.10
C TRP A 40 -6.44 -1.31 -44.84
N LEU A 41 -5.64 -1.53 -45.87
CA LEU A 41 -4.23 -1.14 -45.91
C LEU A 41 -4.15 0.32 -46.42
N VAL A 42 -3.69 1.24 -45.56
CA VAL A 42 -3.43 2.63 -46.01
C VAL A 42 -1.92 2.89 -45.89
N LEU A 43 -1.31 3.07 -47.07
CA LEU A 43 0.07 3.56 -47.19
C LEU A 43 0.09 5.08 -46.98
N LEU A 44 0.84 5.56 -46.03
CA LEU A 44 1.15 6.99 -45.88
C LEU A 44 2.65 7.23 -46.06
N PRO A 45 3.05 8.31 -46.76
CA PRO A 45 4.45 8.61 -47.01
C PRO A 45 5.15 9.20 -45.78
N SER A 46 6.38 8.74 -45.54
CA SER A 46 7.27 9.24 -44.50
C SER A 46 7.80 10.62 -44.83
N THR A 47 7.44 11.63 -44.04
CA THR A 47 8.14 12.90 -44.04
C THR A 47 9.11 12.93 -42.87
N ALA A 48 10.39 13.00 -43.15
CA ALA A 48 11.45 13.16 -42.17
C ALA A 48 11.42 14.58 -41.58
N LEU A 49 11.13 14.69 -40.29
CA LEU A 49 11.27 15.96 -39.56
C LEU A 49 12.63 16.00 -38.87
N ALA A 50 13.37 17.05 -39.13
CA ALA A 50 14.70 17.27 -38.54
C ALA A 50 14.62 17.45 -37.03
N ALA A 51 15.47 16.72 -36.32
CA ALA A 51 15.60 16.82 -34.85
C ALA A 51 16.40 18.06 -34.46
N GLY A 52 15.80 18.98 -33.76
CA GLY A 52 16.48 20.08 -33.08
C GLY A 52 17.17 19.60 -31.79
N PRO A 53 18.15 20.36 -31.27
CA PRO A 53 18.97 19.92 -30.12
C PRO A 53 18.14 19.78 -28.84
N LEU A 54 18.27 18.63 -28.17
CA LEU A 54 17.69 18.35 -26.87
C LEU A 54 18.33 19.22 -25.79
N SER A 55 17.57 20.14 -25.26
CA SER A 55 17.98 20.96 -24.12
C SER A 55 17.95 20.13 -22.83
N SER A 56 19.04 20.25 -22.09
CA SER A 56 19.41 19.72 -20.78
C SER A 56 18.33 19.41 -19.72
N SER A 57 18.48 18.26 -19.14
CA SER A 57 18.27 17.88 -17.73
C SER A 57 17.13 18.56 -16.96
N GLU A 58 15.93 18.06 -17.13
CA GLU A 58 14.94 18.08 -16.06
C GLU A 58 15.02 16.73 -15.30
N SER A 59 15.51 16.79 -14.07
CA SER A 59 15.36 15.70 -13.11
C SER A 59 13.88 15.36 -13.00
N PRO A 60 13.50 14.08 -12.80
CA PRO A 60 12.09 13.76 -12.58
C PRO A 60 11.65 14.44 -11.29
N GLN A 61 10.99 15.57 -11.43
CA GLN A 61 10.26 16.24 -10.38
C GLN A 61 9.11 15.32 -10.01
N ALA A 62 9.28 14.62 -8.87
CA ALA A 62 8.21 13.87 -8.28
C ALA A 62 6.96 14.75 -8.23
N UNK A 63 6.04 14.57 -8.89
CA UNK A 63 5.13 15.14 -8.90
C UNK A 63 4.75 15.30 -7.76
N ARG A 64 4.96 16.24 -7.16
CA ARG A 64 4.31 16.74 -5.97
C ARG A 64 2.85 16.90 -6.33
N PHE A 65 2.07 15.92 -5.97
CA PHE A 65 0.64 16.13 -5.93
C PHE A 65 0.46 17.41 -5.10
N SER A 66 0.06 18.48 -5.74
CA SER A 66 -0.45 19.66 -5.05
C SER A 66 -1.42 19.09 -4.02
N ALA A 67 -1.14 19.33 -2.74
CA ALA A 67 -1.97 18.84 -1.66
C ALA A 67 -3.36 19.47 -1.84
N ALA A 68 -4.19 18.79 -2.63
CA ALA A 68 -5.59 19.16 -2.70
C ALA A 68 -6.09 19.16 -1.26
N GLN A 69 -6.51 20.29 -0.78
CA GLN A 69 -6.98 20.43 0.59
C GLN A 69 -8.02 19.33 0.86
N ALA A 70 -7.83 18.59 1.95
CA ALA A 70 -8.71 17.50 2.30
C ALA A 70 -10.17 17.96 2.31
N PRO A 71 -11.09 17.19 1.69
CA PRO A 71 -12.52 17.52 1.78
C PRO A 71 -12.97 17.67 3.24
N ASN A 72 -13.92 18.54 3.48
CA ASN A 72 -14.47 18.67 4.84
C ASN A 72 -15.42 17.51 5.13
N PHE A 73 -14.86 16.35 5.43
CA PHE A 73 -15.61 15.12 5.73
C PHE A 73 -16.60 15.30 6.88
N ALA A 74 -16.32 16.19 7.84
CA ALA A 74 -17.18 16.44 8.98
C ALA A 74 -18.49 17.15 8.57
N ALA A 75 -18.46 17.94 7.50
CA ALA A 75 -19.64 18.64 6.97
C ALA A 75 -20.51 17.76 6.05
N MET A 76 -20.01 16.59 5.62
CA MET A 76 -20.76 15.70 4.73
C MET A 76 -21.82 14.92 5.51
N THR A 77 -23.09 15.17 5.23
CA THR A 77 -24.23 14.48 5.86
C THR A 77 -24.58 13.16 5.15
N ASP A 78 -24.39 13.10 3.82
CA ASP A 78 -24.57 11.85 3.06
C ASP A 78 -23.39 10.90 3.34
N VAL A 79 -23.68 9.80 4.01
CA VAL A 79 -22.70 8.80 4.42
C VAL A 79 -22.02 8.13 3.21
N ARG A 80 -22.78 7.87 2.15
CA ARG A 80 -22.24 7.24 0.92
C ARG A 80 -21.28 8.18 0.22
N LEU A 81 -21.65 9.44 0.08
CA LEU A 81 -20.78 10.47 -0.50
C LEU A 81 -19.51 10.63 0.35
N LYS A 82 -19.64 10.71 1.68
CA LYS A 82 -18.51 10.85 2.61
C LYS A 82 -17.50 9.70 2.41
N LYS A 83 -17.97 8.44 2.41
CA LYS A 83 -17.13 7.25 2.25
C LYS A 83 -16.41 7.27 0.90
N ARG A 84 -17.15 7.52 -0.19
CA ARG A 84 -16.58 7.61 -1.55
C ARG A 84 -15.50 8.69 -1.63
N SER A 85 -15.83 9.91 -1.20
CA SER A 85 -14.88 11.05 -1.20
C SER A 85 -13.64 10.75 -0.36
N PHE A 86 -13.80 10.05 0.77
CA PHE A 86 -12.69 9.65 1.64
C PHE A 86 -11.74 8.71 0.91
N PHE A 87 -12.27 7.67 0.27
CA PHE A 87 -11.46 6.70 -0.46
C PHE A 87 -10.79 7.33 -1.69
N GLU A 88 -11.53 8.12 -2.47
CA GLU A 88 -11.02 8.84 -3.65
C GLU A 88 -9.90 9.82 -3.27
N TYR A 89 -10.02 10.48 -2.12
CA TYR A 89 -9.01 11.42 -1.61
C TYR A 89 -7.72 10.70 -1.21
N LEU A 90 -7.81 9.58 -0.46
CA LEU A 90 -6.63 8.91 0.09
C LEU A 90 -5.95 7.96 -0.89
N ALA A 91 -6.71 7.34 -1.81
CA ALA A 91 -6.18 6.29 -2.69
C ALA A 91 -4.95 6.73 -3.49
N PRO A 92 -4.90 7.93 -4.11
CA PRO A 92 -3.72 8.36 -4.86
C PRO A 92 -2.44 8.40 -4.01
N PHE A 93 -2.54 8.82 -2.76
CA PHE A 93 -1.38 8.89 -1.85
C PHE A 93 -0.89 7.48 -1.47
N VAL A 94 -1.81 6.54 -1.21
CA VAL A 94 -1.46 5.14 -0.91
C VAL A 94 -0.80 4.48 -2.14
N ILE A 95 -1.34 4.73 -3.34
CA ILE A 95 -0.80 4.21 -4.59
C ILE A 95 0.62 4.76 -4.82
N THR A 96 0.81 6.06 -4.62
CA THR A 96 2.12 6.71 -4.76
C THR A 96 3.14 6.12 -3.77
N ALA A 97 2.77 5.98 -2.51
CA ALA A 97 3.65 5.39 -1.50
C ALA A 97 3.99 3.93 -1.84
N ASN A 98 3.01 3.14 -2.27
CA ASN A 98 3.22 1.76 -2.71
C ASN A 98 4.12 1.69 -3.96
N ASN A 99 4.05 2.65 -4.86
CA ASN A 99 4.93 2.69 -6.04
C ASN A 99 6.41 2.89 -5.66
N UNK A 100 6.63 3.56 -4.61
CA UNK A 100 7.88 3.74 -4.15
C UNK A 100 8.45 2.52 -3.64
N VAL A 101 7.69 1.80 -2.80
CA VAL A 101 8.06 0.49 -2.23
C VAL A 101 8.22 -0.56 -3.33
N ARG A 102 7.33 -0.58 -4.30
CA ARG A 102 7.41 -1.52 -5.45
C ARG A 102 8.71 -1.35 -6.25
N ALA A 103 9.15 -0.12 -6.47
CA ALA A 103 10.41 0.15 -7.18
C ALA A 103 11.62 -0.36 -6.39
N GLU A 104 11.62 -0.18 -5.07
CA GLU A 104 12.66 -0.72 -4.18
C GLU A 104 12.63 -2.25 -4.18
N ARG A 105 11.46 -2.86 -4.07
CA ARG A 105 11.29 -4.32 -4.12
C ARG A 105 11.78 -4.88 -5.45
N SER A 106 11.41 -4.27 -6.57
CA SER A 106 11.86 -4.71 -7.90
C SER A 106 13.38 -4.67 -8.03
N PHE A 107 14.00 -3.63 -7.50
CA PHE A 107 15.47 -3.53 -7.45
C PHE A 107 16.07 -4.69 -6.62
N LEU A 108 15.50 -5.00 -5.46
CA LEU A 108 15.99 -6.10 -4.60
C LEU A 108 15.85 -7.47 -5.29
N LEU A 109 14.72 -7.73 -5.95
CA LEU A 109 14.47 -8.95 -6.70
C LEU A 109 15.48 -9.13 -7.85
N ASN A 110 15.79 -8.05 -8.55
CA ASN A 110 16.82 -8.06 -9.61
C ASN A 110 18.21 -8.35 -9.04
N ALA A 111 18.55 -7.73 -7.91
CA ALA A 111 19.82 -7.95 -7.22
C ALA A 111 19.95 -9.42 -6.73
N GLU A 112 18.87 -9.95 -6.15
CA GLU A 112 18.78 -11.35 -5.71
C GLU A 112 19.00 -12.31 -6.89
N SER A 113 18.26 -12.10 -7.99
CA SER A 113 18.38 -12.90 -9.22
C SER A 113 19.80 -12.88 -9.78
N LYS A 114 20.46 -11.72 -9.74
CA LYS A 114 21.84 -11.54 -10.19
C LYS A 114 22.81 -12.38 -9.34
N LEU A 115 22.63 -12.37 -8.01
CA LEU A 115 23.46 -13.18 -7.08
C LEU A 115 23.22 -14.69 -7.27
N ILE A 116 21.97 -15.09 -7.47
CA ILE A 116 21.60 -16.48 -7.74
C ILE A 116 22.29 -16.98 -9.03
N ALA A 117 22.36 -16.11 -10.04
CA ALA A 117 23.04 -16.40 -11.31
C ALA A 117 24.59 -16.37 -11.20
N GLY A 118 25.14 -16.16 -10.00
CA GLY A 118 26.59 -16.08 -9.78
C GLY A 118 27.20 -14.73 -10.18
N UNK A 119 26.49 -13.65 -10.41
CA UNK A 119 26.95 -12.42 -10.84
C UNK A 119 27.32 -11.56 -9.67
N UNK A 120 28.07 -10.68 -9.58
CA UNK A 120 28.40 -9.79 -8.62
C UNK A 120 27.61 -8.58 -8.80
N LEU A 121 27.37 -8.03 -7.75
CA LEU A 121 26.75 -6.69 -7.76
C LEU A 121 27.79 -5.61 -8.01
N THR A 122 27.46 -4.63 -8.81
CA THR A 122 28.27 -3.41 -8.96
C THR A 122 28.27 -2.62 -7.63
N ARG A 123 29.23 -1.73 -7.46
CA ARG A 123 29.27 -0.83 -6.30
C ARG A 123 27.97 -0.03 -6.14
N UNK A 124 27.46 0.25 -7.06
CA UNK A 124 26.28 0.95 -7.08
C UNK A 124 25.12 0.20 -6.63
N GLU A 125 25.04 -0.86 -7.08
CA GLU A 125 23.98 -1.73 -6.60
C GLU A 125 24.15 -2.07 -5.12
N ALA A 126 25.35 -2.36 -4.71
CA ALA A 126 25.67 -2.67 -3.32
C ALA A 126 25.36 -1.47 -2.39
N ASP A 127 25.68 -0.27 -2.78
CA ASP A 127 25.40 0.96 -1.98
C ASP A 127 23.89 1.21 -1.90
N ARG A 128 23.18 0.97 -2.96
CA ARG A 128 21.71 1.00 -2.93
C ARG A 128 21.09 -0.13 -2.04
N UNK A 129 21.59 -1.34 -2.02
CA UNK A 129 21.21 -2.31 -1.24
C UNK A 129 21.36 -1.98 0.13
N ARG A 130 22.46 -1.28 0.57
CA ARG A 130 22.67 -0.79 1.94
C ARG A 130 21.70 0.31 2.32
N SER A 131 21.53 1.28 1.47
CA SER A 131 20.59 2.39 1.71
C SER A 131 19.16 1.90 1.99
N ILE A 132 18.67 0.94 1.21
CA ILE A 132 17.35 0.32 1.42
C ILE A 132 17.37 -0.45 2.76
N ALA A 133 18.40 -1.22 3.05
CA ALA A 133 18.52 -1.97 4.30
C ALA A 133 18.51 -1.03 5.52
N ASP A 134 19.23 0.08 5.46
CA ASP A 134 19.27 1.08 6.54
C ASP A 134 17.87 1.69 6.77
N HIS A 135 17.12 1.91 5.69
CA HIS A 135 15.77 2.44 5.78
C HIS A 135 14.78 1.43 6.39
N TYR A 136 14.89 0.13 6.03
CA TYR A 136 13.92 -0.90 6.45
C TYR A 136 14.36 -1.75 7.63
N ARG A 137 15.58 -1.60 8.13
CA ARG A 137 16.08 -2.35 9.28
C ARG A 137 15.91 -1.59 10.58
N ARG A 138 15.89 -2.33 11.66
CA ARG A 138 15.90 -1.77 13.00
C ARG A 138 17.20 -0.99 13.22
N ARG A 139 17.14 0.18 13.83
CA ARG A 139 18.30 1.00 14.19
C ARG A 139 19.37 0.14 14.89
N GLY A 140 20.59 0.21 14.44
CA GLY A 140 21.73 -0.51 14.99
C GLY A 140 22.04 -1.85 14.33
N SER A 141 21.28 -2.24 13.31
CA SER A 141 21.53 -3.47 12.54
C SER A 141 22.07 -3.13 11.15
N ALA A 142 23.33 -2.73 11.07
CA ALA A 142 23.97 -2.47 9.78
C ALA A 142 24.05 -3.75 8.95
N MET A 143 23.78 -3.65 7.65
CA MET A 143 23.96 -4.75 6.71
C MET A 143 25.46 -4.94 6.43
N THR A 144 26.09 -5.84 7.18
CA THR A 144 27.53 -6.12 7.09
C THR A 144 27.89 -6.91 5.83
N MET A 145 27.01 -7.82 5.41
CA MET A 145 27.22 -8.64 4.20
C MET A 145 25.98 -8.57 3.30
N ILE A 146 26.22 -8.41 2.01
CA ILE A 146 25.18 -8.52 0.99
C ILE A 146 25.30 -9.92 0.37
N ASN A 147 24.31 -10.74 0.62
CA ASN A 147 24.19 -12.08 0.06
C ASN A 147 22.70 -12.39 -0.17
N ILE A 148 22.39 -13.55 -0.73
CA ILE A 148 21.02 -13.96 -1.05
C ILE A 148 20.14 -13.91 0.22
N ASP A 149 20.61 -14.47 1.34
CA ASP A 149 19.83 -14.54 2.58
C ASP A 149 19.49 -13.15 3.12
N SER A 150 20.46 -12.23 3.09
CA SER A 150 20.24 -10.85 3.57
C SER A 150 19.25 -10.07 2.69
N ILE A 151 19.25 -10.33 1.38
CA ILE A 151 18.27 -9.72 0.45
C ILE A 151 16.89 -10.37 0.66
N SER A 152 16.82 -11.70 0.81
CA SER A 152 15.56 -12.41 1.08
C SER A 152 14.91 -11.92 2.38
N GLU A 153 15.70 -11.74 3.46
CA GLU A 153 15.21 -11.14 4.71
C GLU A 153 14.65 -9.72 4.45
N LEU A 154 15.37 -8.93 3.67
CA LEU A 154 14.95 -7.55 3.35
C LEU A 154 13.65 -7.54 2.51
N LEU A 155 13.48 -8.50 1.60
CA LEU A 155 12.27 -8.67 0.77
C LEU A 155 11.01 -9.00 1.61
N THR A 156 11.15 -9.55 2.81
CA THR A 156 10.01 -9.73 3.71
C THR A 156 9.48 -8.38 4.22
N ARG A 157 10.36 -7.38 4.31
CA ARG A 157 10.02 -6.02 4.79
C ARG A 157 9.64 -5.10 3.65
N VAL A 158 10.38 -5.11 2.54
CA VAL A 158 10.19 -4.20 1.41
C VAL A 158 9.10 -4.76 0.49
N ASP A 159 7.84 -4.47 0.85
CA ASP A 159 6.69 -4.90 0.04
C ASP A 159 5.49 -3.98 0.29
N THR A 160 4.58 -3.98 -0.66
CA THR A 160 3.39 -3.13 -0.70
C THR A 160 2.35 -3.55 0.35
N ILE A 161 1.51 -2.59 0.72
CA ILE A 161 0.31 -2.83 1.54
C ILE A 161 -0.91 -2.71 0.62
N PRO A 162 -1.82 -3.70 0.61
CA PRO A 162 -3.03 -3.59 -0.21
C PRO A 162 -3.78 -2.28 0.02
N LEU A 163 -4.21 -1.64 -1.07
CA LEU A 163 -4.97 -0.39 -1.01
C LEU A 163 -6.21 -0.55 -0.12
N SER A 164 -6.91 -1.69 -0.24
CA SER A 164 -8.07 -2.04 0.59
C SER A 164 -7.76 -2.00 2.09
N LEU A 165 -6.60 -2.53 2.50
CA LEU A 165 -6.18 -2.56 3.91
C LEU A 165 -5.85 -1.15 4.42
N ALA A 166 -5.04 -0.41 3.67
CA ALA A 166 -4.63 0.94 4.05
C ALA A 166 -5.85 1.87 4.18
N LEU A 167 -6.79 1.80 3.22
CA LEU A 167 -8.01 2.62 3.24
C LEU A 167 -8.94 2.25 4.43
N ALA A 168 -9.09 0.96 4.73
CA ALA A 168 -9.91 0.51 5.86
C ALA A 168 -9.31 0.97 7.19
N GLN A 169 -7.99 0.83 7.37
CA GLN A 169 -7.32 1.31 8.59
C GLN A 169 -7.44 2.83 8.71
N ALA A 170 -7.17 3.57 7.64
CA ALA A 170 -7.32 5.03 7.65
C ALA A 170 -8.75 5.45 8.04
N ALA A 171 -9.78 4.78 7.49
CA ALA A 171 -11.18 5.07 7.82
C ALA A 171 -11.47 4.84 9.31
N ASN A 172 -11.02 3.70 9.84
CA ASN A 172 -11.21 3.33 11.24
C ASN A 172 -10.49 4.30 12.20
N GLU A 173 -9.21 4.58 11.94
CA GLU A 173 -8.36 5.37 12.84
C GLU A 173 -8.71 6.86 12.83
N SER A 174 -9.14 7.39 11.68
CA SER A 174 -9.45 8.81 11.53
C SER A 174 -10.94 9.15 11.72
N GLY A 175 -11.79 8.15 11.96
CA GLY A 175 -13.24 8.34 11.94
C GLY A 175 -13.70 8.93 10.59
N TRP A 176 -13.27 8.31 9.50
CA TRP A 176 -13.57 8.78 8.13
C TRP A 176 -13.07 10.21 7.87
N GLY A 177 -11.89 10.55 8.40
CA GLY A 177 -11.28 11.87 8.23
C GLY A 177 -11.88 12.98 9.07
N THR A 178 -12.82 12.66 9.98
CA THR A 178 -13.47 13.68 10.81
C THR A 178 -12.70 14.02 12.09
N SER A 179 -11.77 13.13 12.49
CA SER A 179 -11.03 13.31 13.74
C SER A 179 -10.20 14.61 13.75
N ARG A 180 -9.97 15.15 14.94
CA ARG A 180 -9.09 16.31 15.13
C ARG A 180 -7.69 16.08 14.58
N PHE A 181 -7.20 14.84 14.68
CA PHE A 181 -5.84 14.47 14.24
C PHE A 181 -5.72 14.41 12.72
N ALA A 182 -6.72 13.86 12.05
CA ALA A 182 -6.76 13.88 10.57
C ALA A 182 -6.79 15.32 10.06
N ARG A 183 -7.67 16.17 10.63
CA ARG A 183 -7.92 17.54 10.16
C ARG A 183 -6.81 18.54 10.50
N LYS A 184 -6.10 18.38 11.64
CA LYS A 184 -5.13 19.37 12.15
C LYS A 184 -3.69 18.89 12.12
N ALA A 185 -3.47 17.59 11.90
CA ALA A 185 -2.13 16.97 11.92
C ALA A 185 -1.85 16.10 10.70
N ASN A 186 -2.75 16.03 9.73
CA ASN A 186 -2.68 15.12 8.56
C ASN A 186 -2.45 13.66 8.97
N ASN A 187 -2.94 13.26 10.16
CA ASN A 187 -2.67 11.93 10.73
C ASN A 187 -3.93 11.06 10.69
N TYR A 188 -3.98 10.19 9.69
CA TYR A 188 -5.11 9.31 9.39
C TYR A 188 -4.97 7.91 10.01
N PHE A 189 -3.78 7.60 10.60
CA PHE A 189 -3.44 6.25 11.11
C PHE A 189 -3.17 6.24 12.61
N GLY A 190 -3.33 7.36 13.30
CA GLY A 190 -3.10 7.44 14.74
C GLY A 190 -1.63 7.30 15.15
N ILE A 191 -0.70 7.62 14.27
CA ILE A 191 0.74 7.44 14.52
C ILE A 191 1.20 8.36 15.64
N TRP A 192 1.94 7.81 16.60
CA TRP A 192 2.45 8.51 17.77
C TRP A 192 3.89 9.00 17.56
N CYS A 193 4.26 10.00 18.36
CA CYS A 193 5.64 10.48 18.50
C CYS A 193 5.90 10.89 19.94
N TYR A 194 7.19 10.97 20.31
CA TYR A 194 7.58 11.10 21.73
C TYR A 194 8.49 12.30 22.01
N GLN A 195 8.76 13.11 20.98
CA GLN A 195 9.58 14.31 21.14
C GLN A 195 8.69 15.50 21.43
N UNK A 196 8.96 16.26 22.18
CA UNK A 196 8.28 17.42 22.44
C UNK A 196 8.04 18.18 21.22
N GLY A 197 6.91 18.60 21.05
CA GLY A 197 6.46 19.41 19.92
C GLY A 197 6.22 18.64 18.62
N CYS A 198 6.43 17.36 18.59
CA CYS A 198 6.30 16.53 17.37
C CYS A 198 4.85 16.34 16.91
N GLY A 199 3.86 16.70 17.71
CA GLY A 199 2.46 16.45 17.38
C GLY A 199 1.47 17.14 18.29
N LEU A 200 0.24 16.65 18.25
CA LEU A 200 -0.88 17.16 19.06
C LEU A 200 -1.08 16.28 20.30
N LYS A 201 -1.24 16.90 21.46
CA LYS A 201 -1.55 16.17 22.70
C LYS A 201 -2.97 15.58 22.59
N PRO A 202 -3.16 14.27 22.88
CA PRO A 202 -4.50 13.70 23.00
C PRO A 202 -5.26 14.35 24.17
N ALA A 203 -6.56 14.62 23.98
CA ALA A 203 -7.37 15.25 25.03
C ALA A 203 -7.50 14.35 26.27
N GLN A 204 -7.55 13.03 26.04
CA GLN A 204 -7.73 12.02 27.08
C GLN A 204 -6.44 11.20 27.32
N ARG A 205 -5.28 11.89 27.23
CA ARG A 205 -4.01 11.22 27.54
C ARG A 205 -3.87 10.99 29.05
N ASP A 206 -3.67 9.75 29.44
CA ASP A 206 -3.53 9.37 30.84
C ASP A 206 -2.35 10.11 31.52
N PRO A 207 -2.47 10.41 32.82
CA PRO A 207 -1.36 11.02 33.56
C PRO A 207 -0.08 10.19 33.45
N GLY A 208 1.05 10.85 33.27
CA GLY A 208 2.37 10.21 33.15
C GLY A 208 2.76 9.81 31.71
N LEU A 209 1.81 9.74 30.76
CA LEU A 209 2.15 9.44 29.37
C LEU A 209 2.66 10.72 28.65
N THR A 210 3.65 10.55 27.78
CA THR A 210 4.33 11.67 27.08
C THR A 210 4.00 11.75 25.59
N HIS A 211 3.40 10.68 25.03
CA HIS A 211 3.15 10.59 23.60
C HIS A 211 2.26 11.72 23.08
N UNK A 212 2.56 12.19 21.83
CA UNK A 212 1.84 13.08 21.11
C UNK A 212 1.40 12.36 19.96
N VAL A 213 0.21 12.67 19.34
CA VAL A 213 -0.16 12.18 18.01
C VAL A 213 0.62 12.98 16.96
N LYS A 214 1.45 12.33 16.19
CA LYS A 214 2.44 12.93 15.27
C LYS A 214 1.75 13.86 14.27
N LYS A 215 2.33 15.03 14.02
CA LYS A 215 1.90 15.98 13.00
C LYS A 215 2.76 15.79 11.75
N PHE A 216 2.10 15.68 10.60
CA PHE A 216 2.75 15.53 9.29
C PHE A 216 2.59 16.80 8.47
N ALA A 217 3.56 17.05 7.60
CA ALA A 217 3.50 18.18 6.67
C ALA A 217 2.33 18.02 5.69
N ASP A 218 2.14 16.78 5.21
CA ASP A 218 1.01 16.43 4.32
C ASP A 218 0.55 14.98 4.55
N VAL A 219 -0.47 14.57 3.84
CA VAL A 219 -1.07 13.24 3.94
C VAL A 219 -0.16 12.15 3.33
N GLY A 220 0.61 12.50 2.31
CA GLY A 220 1.58 11.58 1.70
C GLY A 220 2.64 11.13 2.71
N ASP A 221 3.18 12.09 3.49
CA ASP A 221 4.14 11.79 4.57
C ASP A 221 3.55 10.84 5.62
N ASN A 222 2.28 11.07 5.99
CA ASN A 222 1.60 10.19 6.95
C ASN A 222 1.43 8.76 6.41
N ILE A 223 1.06 8.63 5.14
CA ILE A 223 0.89 7.32 4.49
C ILE A 223 2.25 6.63 4.33
N ALA A 224 3.30 7.35 3.93
CA ALA A 224 4.66 6.79 3.83
C ALA A 224 5.14 6.27 5.19
N ASP A 225 4.91 7.04 6.27
CA ASP A 225 5.28 6.65 7.64
C ASP A 225 4.45 5.42 8.10
N TYR A 226 3.17 5.35 7.75
CA TYR A 226 2.32 4.18 8.03
C TYR A 226 2.85 2.93 7.30
N LEU A 227 3.14 3.00 6.00
CA LEU A 227 3.70 1.88 5.24
C LEU A 227 5.03 1.43 5.85
N HIS A 228 5.90 2.39 6.17
CA HIS A 228 7.20 2.12 6.79
C HIS A 228 7.02 1.42 8.15
N ASN A 229 6.09 1.88 8.98
CA ASN A 229 5.79 1.27 10.29
C ASN A 229 5.32 -0.20 10.13
N ILE A 230 4.38 -0.48 9.23
CA ILE A 230 3.92 -1.85 8.97
C ILE A 230 5.10 -2.72 8.47
N ASN A 231 5.94 -2.16 7.65
CA ASN A 231 7.06 -2.87 7.02
C ASN A 231 8.26 -3.12 7.95
N THR A 232 8.40 -2.34 9.04
CA THR A 232 9.61 -2.39 9.90
C THR A 232 9.35 -2.79 11.35
N ASN A 233 8.21 -2.42 11.91
CA ASN A 233 7.93 -2.61 13.34
C ASN A 233 7.78 -4.10 13.65
N PRO A 234 8.49 -4.64 14.66
CA PRO A 234 8.36 -6.06 15.05
C PRO A 234 6.92 -6.50 15.36
N ALA A 235 6.08 -5.61 15.84
CA ALA A 235 4.67 -5.89 16.15
C ALA A 235 3.88 -6.41 14.93
N TYR A 236 4.35 -6.13 13.70
CA TYR A 236 3.68 -6.54 12.46
C TYR A 236 4.43 -7.63 11.70
N SER A 237 5.31 -8.40 12.39
CA SER A 237 6.02 -9.53 11.76
C SER A 237 5.03 -10.54 11.17
N THR A 238 3.95 -10.87 11.89
CA THR A 238 2.91 -11.80 11.41
C THR A 238 2.31 -11.33 10.07
N LEU A 239 2.02 -10.04 9.92
CA LEU A 239 1.52 -9.50 8.64
C LEU A 239 2.55 -9.72 7.52
N ARG A 240 3.82 -9.47 7.80
CA ARG A 240 4.89 -9.65 6.80
C ARG A 240 5.09 -11.13 6.44
N ASP A 241 4.97 -12.04 7.42
CA ASP A 241 5.08 -13.48 7.19
C ASP A 241 3.91 -13.99 6.33
N LEU A 242 2.67 -13.55 6.61
CA LEU A 242 1.49 -13.83 5.78
C LEU A 242 1.69 -13.32 4.35
N ARG A 243 2.19 -12.09 4.22
CA ARG A 243 2.44 -11.46 2.93
C ARG A 243 3.51 -12.24 2.13
N ALA A 244 4.58 -12.66 2.78
CA ALA A 244 5.63 -13.48 2.16
C ALA A 244 5.06 -14.83 1.69
N THR A 245 4.25 -15.50 2.52
CA THR A 245 3.56 -16.75 2.16
C THR A 245 2.70 -16.57 0.90
N LEU A 246 1.94 -15.47 0.81
CA LEU A 246 1.13 -15.18 -0.38
C LEU A 246 2.02 -14.94 -1.62
N ARG A 247 3.16 -14.26 -1.46
CA ARG A 247 4.11 -14.04 -2.55
C ARG A 247 4.69 -15.36 -3.06
N ASP A 248 5.10 -16.24 -2.16
CA ASP A 248 5.69 -17.56 -2.50
C ASP A 248 4.67 -18.42 -3.24
N ALA A 249 3.39 -18.29 -2.89
CA ALA A 249 2.28 -18.99 -3.55
C ALA A 249 1.80 -18.31 -4.84
N ASN A 250 2.41 -17.20 -5.26
CA ASN A 250 1.93 -16.34 -6.35
C ASN A 250 0.46 -15.91 -6.19
N ALA A 251 -0.01 -15.83 -4.95
CA ALA A 251 -1.38 -15.43 -4.63
C ALA A 251 -1.50 -13.90 -4.55
N PRO A 252 -2.67 -13.33 -4.87
CA PRO A 252 -2.87 -11.89 -4.75
C PRO A 252 -2.81 -11.42 -3.29
N LEU A 253 -2.19 -10.28 -3.06
CA LEU A 253 -2.17 -9.65 -1.74
C LEU A 253 -3.53 -9.03 -1.46
N ARG A 254 -4.31 -9.67 -0.60
CA ARG A 254 -5.65 -9.21 -0.22
C ARG A 254 -5.62 -8.58 1.17
N GLY A 255 -6.21 -7.40 1.30
CA GLY A 255 -6.26 -6.67 2.56
C GLY A 255 -6.98 -7.43 3.67
N VAL A 256 -8.06 -8.13 3.30
CA VAL A 256 -8.86 -8.93 4.25
C VAL A 256 -8.02 -10.06 4.89
N LEU A 257 -7.11 -10.67 4.12
CA LEU A 257 -6.22 -11.72 4.63
C LEU A 257 -5.09 -11.12 5.50
N LEU A 258 -4.45 -10.05 5.01
CA LEU A 258 -3.33 -9.41 5.73
C LEU A 258 -3.77 -8.73 7.03
N ALA A 259 -5.06 -8.38 7.18
CA ALA A 259 -5.61 -7.84 8.43
C ALA A 259 -5.39 -8.78 9.62
N GLU A 260 -5.30 -10.11 9.39
CA GLU A 260 -4.99 -11.11 10.45
C GLU A 260 -3.67 -10.80 11.18
N GLY A 261 -2.72 -10.15 10.50
CA GLY A 261 -1.43 -9.78 11.09
C GLY A 261 -1.44 -8.47 11.87
N LEU A 262 -2.63 -7.85 12.11
CA LEU A 262 -2.76 -6.56 12.79
C LEU A 262 -3.19 -6.66 14.25
N LEU A 263 -3.07 -7.84 14.89
CA LEU A 263 -3.50 -8.06 16.29
C LEU A 263 -2.89 -7.03 17.26
N ALA A 264 -1.65 -6.62 17.02
CA ALA A 264 -0.94 -5.67 17.88
C ALA A 264 -1.17 -4.19 17.49
N TYR A 265 -2.00 -3.90 16.47
CA TYR A 265 -2.24 -2.52 16.04
C TYR A 265 -3.09 -1.75 17.07
N SER A 266 -3.96 -2.45 17.75
CA SER A 266 -4.87 -1.87 18.74
C SER A 266 -4.96 -2.79 19.95
N SER A 267 -5.14 -2.22 21.14
CA SER A 267 -5.44 -2.97 22.37
C SER A 267 -6.70 -3.86 22.24
N ARG A 268 -7.55 -3.61 21.25
CA ARG A 268 -8.74 -4.43 20.94
C ARG A 268 -8.41 -5.79 20.33
N GLY A 269 -7.17 -6.01 19.89
CA GLY A 269 -6.70 -7.29 19.37
C GLY A 269 -7.59 -7.84 18.24
N ALA A 270 -8.14 -9.05 18.43
CA ALA A 270 -8.99 -9.72 17.42
C ALA A 270 -10.24 -8.90 17.03
N ALA A 271 -10.84 -8.16 17.94
CA ALA A 271 -11.98 -7.29 17.62
C ALA A 271 -11.58 -6.14 16.67
N TYR A 272 -10.34 -5.69 16.74
CA TYR A 272 -9.79 -4.71 15.77
C TYR A 272 -9.67 -5.35 14.38
N VAL A 273 -9.08 -6.53 14.31
CA VAL A 273 -8.92 -7.29 13.05
C VAL A 273 -10.28 -7.48 12.38
N GLN A 274 -11.27 -7.98 13.12
CA GLN A 274 -12.64 -8.17 12.61
C GLN A 274 -13.26 -6.86 12.11
N ALA A 275 -13.07 -5.76 12.81
CA ALA A 275 -13.58 -4.44 12.39
C ALA A 275 -12.94 -3.99 11.06
N ILE A 276 -11.63 -4.19 10.88
CA ILE A 276 -10.94 -3.86 9.62
C ILE A 276 -11.43 -4.77 8.49
N GLN A 277 -11.52 -6.08 8.72
CA GLN A 277 -12.05 -7.04 7.73
C GLN A 277 -13.48 -6.67 7.32
N GLN A 278 -14.35 -6.34 8.28
CA GLN A 278 -15.73 -5.91 8.02
C GLN A 278 -15.77 -4.61 7.20
N LEU A 279 -14.89 -3.64 7.48
CA LEU A 279 -14.78 -2.41 6.67
C LEU A 279 -14.40 -2.72 5.22
N ILE A 280 -13.44 -3.62 5.01
CA ILE A 280 -13.01 -4.04 3.67
C ILE A 280 -14.19 -4.69 2.92
N ILE A 281 -14.87 -5.64 3.56
CA ILE A 281 -15.96 -6.42 2.96
C ILE A 281 -17.18 -5.52 2.68
N SER A 282 -17.65 -4.78 3.67
CA SER A 282 -18.89 -3.98 3.58
C SER A 282 -18.79 -2.79 2.62
N ASN A 283 -17.58 -2.38 2.29
CA ASN A 283 -17.36 -1.29 1.34
C ASN A 283 -16.80 -1.76 0.00
N UNK A 284 -16.50 -3.06 -0.18
CA UNK A 284 -16.05 -3.53 -1.21
C UNK A 284 -14.75 -3.16 -1.61
N LEU A 285 -13.97 -2.96 -0.73
CA LEU A 285 -12.69 -2.29 -1.00
C LEU A 285 -11.73 -3.10 -1.86
N GLU A 286 -11.79 -4.41 -1.82
CA GLU A 286 -10.95 -5.24 -2.72
C GLU A 286 -11.26 -4.93 -4.19
N GLN A 287 -12.53 -4.87 -4.53
CA GLN A 287 -12.97 -4.57 -5.88
C GLN A 287 -12.78 -3.09 -6.25
N GLN A 288 -13.12 -2.20 -5.34
CA GLN A 288 -12.94 -0.74 -5.54
C GLN A 288 -11.48 -0.36 -5.71
N SER A 289 -10.55 -1.08 -5.10
CA SER A 289 -9.11 -0.82 -5.25
C SER A 289 -8.64 -0.89 -6.69
N LEU A 290 -9.23 -1.76 -7.48
CA LEU A 290 -8.93 -1.83 -8.92
C LEU A 290 -9.40 -0.59 -9.66
N UNK A 291 -10.36 -0.11 -9.12
CA UNK A 291 -10.91 0.99 -9.70
C UNK A 291 -10.21 2.23 -9.38
N LEU A 292 -9.98 2.37 -8.21
CA LEU A 292 -9.23 3.52 -7.72
C LEU A 292 -7.81 3.58 -8.30
N ALA A 293 -7.15 2.44 -8.41
CA ALA A 293 -5.82 2.36 -9.00
C ALA A 293 -5.81 2.75 -10.48
N ALA A 294 -6.86 2.46 -11.22
CA ALA A 294 -6.98 2.86 -12.63
C ALA A 294 -7.21 4.38 -12.77
N LEU A 295 -7.98 4.98 -11.86
CA LEU A 295 -8.22 6.43 -11.84
C LEU A 295 -6.93 7.20 -11.52
N ALA A 296 -6.12 6.69 -10.60
CA ALA A 296 -4.87 7.34 -10.18
C ALA A 296 -3.76 7.32 -11.24
N ARG A 297 -3.94 6.56 -12.33
CA ARG A 297 -2.97 6.49 -13.46
C ARG A 297 -3.28 7.50 -14.56
N ARG A 298 -4.40 8.19 -14.50
CA ARG A 298 -4.83 9.22 -15.47
C ARG A 298 -4.35 10.60 -15.04
#